data_13070b5950be6c9cf68b9eff81752854
#
_entry.id   13070b5950be6c9cf68b9eff81752854
#
_cell.length_a   1.000
_cell.length_b   1.000
_cell.length_c   1.000
_cell.angle_alpha   90.00
_cell.angle_beta   90.00
_cell.angle_gamma   90.00
#
_symmetry.space_group_name_H-M   'P 1'
#
loop_
_entity.id
_entity.type
_entity.pdbx_description
1 polymer ?
#
loop_
_entity_poly.entity_id
_entity_poly.type
_entity_poly.pdbx_seq_one_letter_code
_entity_poly.pdbx_strand_id
1 'polypeptide(L)'
;NPFLNQEDFSRIINEILQGKNYFNVNFLGPMQKNSLYNDYLNSANIIIGMSGGEGWGLPEFQSVALGKHAVILNCSGYKDWANSENSTLIEPNGTKEVYDGLFFQKGGPFNQGNIFSFDSDHFIDACEKTIEKVKANPVNEEGLKLQEKFTYKKMVDKILDVIEKL
;
A
#
# COMPACT_ATOMS: atom_id res chain seq x y z
N ASN A 1 -1.39 -14.20 -4.15
CA ASN A 1 -1.38 -14.05 -5.61
C ASN A 1 -2.10 -15.24 -6.23
N PRO A 2 -3.19 -15.05 -7.01
CA PRO A 2 -3.96 -16.14 -7.60
C PRO A 2 -3.19 -16.93 -8.69
N PHE A 3 -2.06 -16.41 -9.13
CA PHE A 3 -1.22 -17.02 -10.17
C PHE A 3 -0.04 -17.83 -9.61
N LEU A 4 0.17 -17.81 -8.29
CA LEU A 4 1.21 -18.59 -7.63
C LEU A 4 0.56 -19.80 -6.93
N ASN A 5 1.09 -21.00 -7.18
CA ASN A 5 0.75 -22.16 -6.38
C ASN A 5 1.42 -22.08 -5.00
N GLN A 6 1.03 -22.95 -4.08
CA GLN A 6 1.52 -22.92 -2.70
C GLN A 6 3.04 -23.21 -2.59
N GLU A 7 3.59 -24.01 -3.48
CA GLU A 7 5.02 -24.33 -3.50
C GLU A 7 5.84 -23.13 -3.95
N ASP A 8 5.44 -22.44 -5.03
CA ASP A 8 6.08 -21.22 -5.50
C ASP A 8 6.01 -20.11 -4.47
N PHE A 9 4.87 -19.96 -3.80
CA PHE A 9 4.70 -18.99 -2.72
C PHE A 9 5.65 -19.29 -1.56
N SER A 10 5.72 -20.54 -1.11
CA SER A 10 6.62 -20.95 -0.03
C SER A 10 8.10 -20.77 -0.40
N ARG A 11 8.46 -21.04 -1.65
CA ARG A 11 9.82 -20.83 -2.15
C ARG A 11 10.20 -19.36 -2.13
N ILE A 12 9.34 -18.47 -2.66
CA ILE A 12 9.56 -17.02 -2.67
C ILE A 12 9.73 -16.48 -1.25
N ILE A 13 8.85 -16.89 -0.33
CA ILE A 13 8.95 -16.49 1.09
C ILE A 13 10.30 -16.93 1.68
N ASN A 14 10.69 -18.17 1.44
CA ASN A 14 11.94 -18.70 1.98
C ASN A 14 13.17 -17.98 1.40
N GLU A 15 13.14 -17.61 0.13
CA GLU A 15 14.17 -16.79 -0.51
C GLU A 15 14.23 -15.38 0.10
N ILE A 16 13.09 -14.71 0.30
CA ILE A 16 13.03 -13.38 0.93
C ILE A 16 13.55 -13.42 2.36
N LEU A 17 13.17 -14.44 3.13
CA LEU A 17 13.62 -14.62 4.51
C LEU A 17 15.04 -15.22 4.61
N GLN A 18 15.69 -15.57 3.49
CA GLN A 18 17.01 -16.20 3.44
C GLN A 18 17.08 -17.47 4.29
N GLY A 19 16.02 -18.27 4.30
CA GLY A 19 15.91 -19.47 5.13
C GLY A 19 15.77 -19.21 6.64
N LYS A 20 15.66 -17.96 7.07
CA LYS A 20 15.46 -17.62 8.49
C LYS A 20 13.98 -17.68 8.86
N ASN A 21 13.70 -18.13 10.07
CA ASN A 21 12.36 -18.12 10.64
C ASN A 21 12.26 -17.01 11.70
N TYR A 22 11.40 -16.05 11.46
CA TYR A 22 11.15 -14.94 12.37
C TYR A 22 9.86 -15.19 13.13
N PHE A 23 9.90 -15.27 14.44
CA PHE A 23 8.75 -15.56 15.32
C PHE A 23 7.64 -14.49 15.22
N ASN A 24 7.99 -13.29 14.79
CA ASN A 24 7.11 -12.13 14.66
C ASN A 24 6.67 -11.82 13.23
N VAL A 25 6.95 -12.71 12.27
CA VAL A 25 6.51 -12.58 10.88
C VAL A 25 5.48 -13.66 10.58
N ASN A 26 4.29 -13.24 10.16
CA ASN A 26 3.20 -14.12 9.82
C ASN A 26 2.74 -13.86 8.39
N PHE A 27 2.60 -14.92 7.61
CA PHE A 27 2.05 -14.87 6.27
C PHE A 27 0.59 -15.31 6.30
N LEU A 28 -0.28 -14.46 5.81
CA LEU A 28 -1.70 -14.72 5.77
C LEU A 28 -2.12 -15.11 4.35
N GLY A 29 -2.91 -16.15 4.26
CA GLY A 29 -3.55 -16.54 3.02
C GLY A 29 -4.69 -15.59 2.62
N PRO A 30 -5.26 -15.79 1.41
CA PRO A 30 -6.41 -15.01 0.95
C PRO A 30 -7.59 -15.10 1.92
N MET A 31 -8.17 -13.96 2.26
CA MET A 31 -9.35 -13.87 3.11
C MET A 31 -10.61 -13.85 2.26
N GLN A 32 -11.45 -14.86 2.40
CA GLN A 32 -12.67 -15.01 1.59
C GLN A 32 -13.85 -14.14 2.08
N LYS A 33 -13.80 -13.67 3.33
CA LYS A 33 -14.87 -12.86 3.93
C LYS A 33 -14.39 -11.44 4.18
N ASN A 34 -15.13 -10.47 3.67
CA ASN A 34 -14.84 -9.05 3.89
C ASN A 34 -14.82 -8.68 5.37
N SER A 35 -15.66 -9.30 6.22
CA SER A 35 -15.63 -9.05 7.65
C SER A 35 -14.28 -9.42 8.26
N LEU A 36 -13.75 -10.61 7.97
CA LEU A 36 -12.45 -11.05 8.45
C LEU A 36 -11.32 -10.13 7.97
N TYR A 37 -11.37 -9.72 6.70
CA TYR A 37 -10.42 -8.76 6.15
C TYR A 37 -10.46 -7.42 6.87
N ASN A 38 -11.67 -6.88 7.13
CA ASN A 38 -11.85 -5.63 7.85
C ASN A 38 -11.37 -5.73 9.30
N ASP A 39 -11.67 -6.83 9.99
CA ASP A 39 -11.20 -7.09 11.35
C ASP A 39 -9.67 -7.11 11.39
N TYR A 40 -9.04 -7.72 10.39
CA TYR A 40 -7.60 -7.78 10.26
C TYR A 40 -6.99 -6.39 10.03
N LEU A 41 -7.50 -5.61 9.06
CA LEU A 41 -7.05 -4.23 8.85
C LEU A 41 -7.23 -3.40 10.12
N ASN A 42 -8.34 -3.61 10.83
CA ASN A 42 -8.63 -2.87 12.06
C ASN A 42 -7.73 -3.25 13.23
N SER A 43 -7.17 -4.45 13.25
CA SER A 43 -6.22 -4.90 14.27
C SER A 43 -4.81 -4.30 14.12
N ALA A 44 -4.46 -3.81 12.94
CA ALA A 44 -3.16 -3.20 12.68
C ALA A 44 -3.06 -1.81 13.33
N ASN A 45 -1.86 -1.41 13.72
CA ASN A 45 -1.54 -0.04 14.14
C ASN A 45 -0.93 0.76 12.99
N ILE A 46 -0.14 0.10 12.15
CA ILE A 46 0.57 0.69 11.02
C ILE A 46 0.35 -0.17 9.78
N ILE A 47 0.08 0.46 8.65
CA ILE A 47 0.12 -0.15 7.34
C ILE A 47 1.33 0.36 6.55
N ILE A 48 1.92 -0.49 5.72
CA ILE A 48 3.07 -0.14 4.89
C ILE A 48 2.70 -0.32 3.42
N GLY A 49 2.76 0.76 2.67
CA GLY A 49 2.50 0.82 1.23
C GLY A 49 3.75 1.24 0.46
N MET A 50 4.58 0.26 0.10
CA MET A 50 5.85 0.47 -0.58
C MET A 50 5.86 -0.05 -2.02
N SER A 51 4.68 -0.23 -2.62
CA SER A 51 4.58 -0.59 -4.04
C SER A 51 5.08 0.55 -4.92
N GLY A 52 5.97 0.22 -5.84
CA GLY A 52 6.50 1.18 -6.82
C GLY A 52 5.54 1.52 -7.96
N GLY A 53 4.34 0.93 -7.99
CA GLY A 53 3.31 1.20 -8.99
C GLY A 53 1.96 0.65 -8.55
N GLU A 54 1.06 1.54 -8.19
CA GLU A 54 -0.29 1.22 -7.73
C GLU A 54 -1.34 2.04 -8.49
N GLY A 55 -2.50 1.43 -8.73
CA GLY A 55 -3.67 2.17 -9.23
C GLY A 55 -4.32 3.04 -8.15
N TRP A 56 -4.36 2.53 -6.91
CA TRP A 56 -4.93 3.24 -5.75
C TRP A 56 -4.28 2.85 -4.42
N GLY A 57 -3.87 1.58 -4.25
CA GLY A 57 -3.43 1.03 -2.96
C GLY A 57 -4.60 0.84 -2.00
N LEU A 58 -5.58 0.00 -2.40
CA LEU A 58 -6.81 -0.18 -1.62
C LEU A 58 -6.59 -0.62 -0.16
N PRO A 59 -5.71 -1.58 0.15
CA PRO A 59 -5.47 -1.98 1.54
C PRO A 59 -4.95 -0.83 2.39
N GLU A 60 -4.01 -0.05 1.88
CA GLU A 60 -3.41 1.08 2.56
C GLU A 60 -4.42 2.21 2.74
N PHE A 61 -5.16 2.56 1.68
CA PHE A 61 -6.22 3.55 1.74
C PHE A 61 -7.28 3.19 2.78
N GLN A 62 -7.76 1.95 2.77
CA GLN A 62 -8.77 1.48 3.72
C GLN A 62 -8.26 1.51 5.16
N SER A 63 -7.01 1.09 5.39
CA SER A 63 -6.40 1.14 6.72
C SER A 63 -6.27 2.57 7.23
N VAL A 64 -5.80 3.50 6.41
CA VAL A 64 -5.69 4.91 6.79
C VAL A 64 -7.07 5.51 7.05
N ALA A 65 -8.06 5.18 6.23
CA ALA A 65 -9.45 5.59 6.44
C ALA A 65 -10.06 5.00 7.72
N LEU A 66 -9.57 3.87 8.23
CA LEU A 66 -9.90 3.30 9.54
C LEU A 66 -9.11 3.94 10.70
N GLY A 67 -8.35 4.99 10.45
CA GLY A 67 -7.56 5.69 11.45
C GLY A 67 -6.24 5.00 11.79
N LYS A 68 -5.70 4.14 10.92
CA LYS A 68 -4.38 3.54 11.11
C LYS A 68 -3.29 4.44 10.56
N HIS A 69 -2.14 4.45 11.21
CA HIS A 69 -0.97 5.16 10.70
C HIS A 69 -0.39 4.43 9.50
N ALA A 70 0.30 5.16 8.62
CA ALA A 70 0.85 4.58 7.41
C ALA A 70 2.25 5.09 7.07
N VAL A 71 3.06 4.21 6.49
CA VAL A 71 4.28 4.54 5.78
C VAL A 71 4.02 4.29 4.30
N ILE A 72 4.08 5.33 3.47
CA ILE A 72 3.66 5.28 2.07
C ILE A 72 4.76 5.80 1.15
N LEU A 73 5.08 5.05 0.12
CA LEU A 73 5.93 5.54 -0.98
C LEU A 73 5.14 6.57 -1.79
N ASN A 74 5.60 7.81 -1.83
CA ASN A 74 4.91 8.94 -2.46
C ASN A 74 4.96 8.86 -4.00
N CYS A 75 4.25 7.90 -4.57
CA CYS A 75 4.22 7.69 -6.02
C CYS A 75 2.87 7.15 -6.49
N SER A 76 2.68 7.16 -7.81
CA SER A 76 1.51 6.58 -8.50
C SER A 76 0.16 6.93 -7.84
N GLY A 77 -0.77 5.99 -7.74
CA GLY A 77 -2.11 6.21 -7.18
C GLY A 77 -2.16 6.57 -5.70
N TYR A 78 -1.09 6.38 -4.94
CA TYR A 78 -1.02 6.86 -3.56
C TYR A 78 -1.14 8.38 -3.45
N LYS A 79 -0.64 9.13 -4.45
CA LYS A 79 -0.69 10.62 -4.48
C LYS A 79 -2.09 11.20 -4.51
N ASP A 80 -3.09 10.41 -4.87
CA ASP A 80 -4.48 10.88 -4.93
C ASP A 80 -5.10 11.06 -3.54
N TRP A 81 -4.58 10.35 -2.53
CA TRP A 81 -5.16 10.37 -1.19
C TRP A 81 -4.14 10.50 -0.04
N ALA A 82 -2.91 9.99 -0.19
CA ALA A 82 -1.87 10.11 0.83
C ALA A 82 -1.20 11.49 0.80
N ASN A 83 -0.95 12.04 1.96
CA ASN A 83 -0.25 13.31 2.17
C ASN A 83 0.47 13.31 3.52
N SER A 84 1.26 14.34 3.79
CA SER A 84 2.07 14.45 5.02
C SER A 84 1.25 14.55 6.31
N GLU A 85 -0.03 14.88 6.23
CA GLU A 85 -0.92 14.95 7.40
C GLU A 85 -1.41 13.56 7.80
N ASN A 86 -1.82 12.74 6.82
CA ASN A 86 -2.42 11.43 7.06
C ASN A 86 -1.46 10.24 6.91
N SER A 87 -0.22 10.46 6.45
CA SER A 87 0.77 9.39 6.22
C SER A 87 2.19 9.89 6.51
N THR A 88 3.10 8.98 6.81
CA THR A 88 4.53 9.24 6.72
C THR A 88 4.98 8.90 5.32
N LEU A 89 5.29 9.92 4.53
CA LEU A 89 5.66 9.77 3.13
C LEU A 89 7.15 9.50 2.97
N ILE A 90 7.49 8.64 2.02
CA ILE A 90 8.84 8.40 1.53
C ILE A 90 8.89 8.85 0.08
N GLU A 91 9.78 9.76 -0.24
CA GLU A 91 9.98 10.18 -1.62
C GLU A 91 10.75 9.11 -2.39
N PRO A 92 10.33 8.80 -3.63
CA PRO A 92 11.09 7.87 -4.48
C PRO A 92 12.47 8.44 -4.79
N ASN A 93 13.47 7.56 -4.83
CA ASN A 93 14.84 7.92 -5.20
C ASN A 93 15.20 7.62 -6.66
N GLY A 94 14.23 7.14 -7.44
CA GLY A 94 14.40 6.83 -8.87
C GLY A 94 13.34 5.87 -9.37
N THR A 95 13.62 5.29 -10.54
CA THR A 95 12.79 4.25 -11.13
C THR A 95 13.66 3.10 -11.61
N LYS A 96 13.07 1.90 -11.66
CA LYS A 96 13.69 0.71 -12.24
C LYS A 96 12.72 0.01 -13.17
N GLU A 97 13.24 -0.68 -14.17
CA GLU A 97 12.44 -1.50 -15.07
C GLU A 97 11.71 -2.59 -14.28
N VAL A 98 10.42 -2.76 -14.58
CA VAL A 98 9.63 -3.85 -14.01
C VAL A 98 10.03 -5.17 -14.64
N TYR A 99 10.33 -6.13 -13.79
CA TYR A 99 10.65 -7.48 -14.22
C TYR A 99 10.18 -8.46 -13.13
N ASP A 100 9.12 -9.21 -13.43
CA ASP A 100 8.54 -10.18 -12.51
C ASP A 100 8.54 -11.61 -13.09
N GLY A 101 8.96 -11.76 -14.34
CA GLY A 101 9.00 -13.06 -15.03
C GLY A 101 7.63 -13.63 -15.42
N LEU A 102 6.55 -12.91 -15.12
CA LEU A 102 5.18 -13.34 -15.39
C LEU A 102 4.48 -12.42 -16.39
N PHE A 103 4.24 -11.17 -16.01
CA PHE A 103 3.62 -10.16 -16.86
C PHE A 103 4.65 -9.27 -17.56
N PHE A 104 5.79 -9.06 -16.92
CA PHE A 104 6.87 -8.22 -17.42
C PHE A 104 8.13 -9.06 -17.59
N GLN A 105 8.61 -9.17 -18.82
CA GLN A 105 9.81 -9.92 -19.17
C GLN A 105 10.92 -8.97 -19.62
N LYS A 106 12.11 -9.16 -19.09
CA LYS A 106 13.28 -8.35 -19.44
C LYS A 106 13.53 -8.41 -20.95
N GLY A 107 13.63 -7.23 -21.58
CA GLY A 107 13.83 -7.12 -23.02
C GLY A 107 12.61 -7.50 -23.88
N GLY A 108 11.45 -7.75 -23.28
CA GLY A 108 10.22 -8.03 -24.01
C GLY A 108 9.73 -6.78 -24.76
N PRO A 109 9.19 -6.93 -25.99
CA PRO A 109 8.77 -5.77 -26.80
C PRO A 109 7.61 -4.99 -26.18
N PHE A 110 6.90 -5.56 -25.24
CA PHE A 110 5.78 -4.95 -24.52
C PHE A 110 6.10 -4.59 -23.06
N ASN A 111 7.32 -4.84 -22.60
CA ASN A 111 7.74 -4.43 -21.26
C ASN A 111 8.11 -2.95 -21.28
N GLN A 112 7.14 -2.10 -21.04
CA GLN A 112 7.28 -0.64 -21.10
C GLN A 112 7.05 0.03 -19.75
N GLY A 113 7.09 -0.75 -18.66
CA GLY A 113 6.84 -0.26 -17.32
C GLY A 113 8.11 -0.03 -16.52
N ASN A 114 8.13 1.08 -15.81
CA ASN A 114 9.06 1.30 -14.71
C ASN A 114 8.28 1.42 -13.41
N ILE A 115 8.85 0.90 -12.33
CA ILE A 115 8.34 1.13 -10.97
C ILE A 115 9.27 2.08 -10.24
N PHE A 116 8.71 2.85 -9.33
CA PHE A 116 9.47 3.71 -8.43
C PHE A 116 10.27 2.87 -7.44
N SER A 117 11.48 3.32 -7.16
CA SER A 117 12.37 2.75 -6.14
C SER A 117 12.49 3.71 -4.95
N PHE A 118 12.95 3.19 -3.82
CA PHE A 118 13.14 3.95 -2.60
C PHE A 118 14.44 3.55 -1.91
N ASP A 119 14.89 4.41 -1.01
CA ASP A 119 16.04 4.18 -0.16
C ASP A 119 15.64 3.41 1.11
N SER A 120 16.39 2.35 1.44
CA SER A 120 16.08 1.50 2.59
C SER A 120 16.26 2.18 3.93
N ASP A 121 17.23 3.09 4.06
CA ASP A 121 17.47 3.81 5.31
C ASP A 121 16.34 4.82 5.55
N HIS A 122 15.91 5.53 4.50
CA HIS A 122 14.73 6.40 4.58
C HIS A 122 13.46 5.63 4.93
N PHE A 123 13.33 4.38 4.47
CA PHE A 123 12.21 3.53 4.85
C PHE A 123 12.23 3.16 6.33
N ILE A 124 13.41 2.79 6.86
CA ILE A 124 13.58 2.47 8.28
C ILE A 124 13.25 3.69 9.15
N ASP A 125 13.82 4.85 8.82
CA ASP A 125 13.56 6.11 9.54
C ASP A 125 12.05 6.48 9.53
N ALA A 126 11.38 6.27 8.41
CA ALA A 126 9.93 6.51 8.30
C ALA A 126 9.11 5.54 9.17
N CYS A 127 9.53 4.28 9.26
CA CYS A 127 8.90 3.30 10.15
C CYS A 127 9.08 3.70 11.62
N GLU A 128 10.29 4.06 12.05
CA GLU A 128 10.57 4.51 13.41
C GLU A 128 9.75 5.76 13.77
N LYS A 129 9.74 6.76 12.89
CA LYS A 129 8.91 7.95 13.05
C LYS A 129 7.42 7.63 13.17
N THR A 130 6.94 6.64 12.42
CA THR A 130 5.53 6.26 12.46
C THR A 130 5.19 5.50 13.75
N ILE A 131 6.11 4.70 14.27
CA ILE A 131 5.98 4.06 15.59
C ILE A 131 5.83 5.12 16.69
N GLU A 132 6.61 6.19 16.65
CA GLU A 132 6.48 7.29 17.62
C GLU A 132 5.14 8.03 17.49
N LYS A 133 4.63 8.21 16.26
CA LYS A 133 3.27 8.76 16.06
C LYS A 133 2.20 7.87 16.71
N VAL A 134 2.28 6.54 16.53
CA VAL A 134 1.34 5.59 17.16
C VAL A 134 1.40 5.64 18.68
N LYS A 135 2.60 5.76 19.26
CA LYS A 135 2.78 5.89 20.71
C LYS A 135 2.16 7.19 21.25
N ALA A 136 2.27 8.27 20.50
CA ALA A 136 1.72 9.58 20.88
C ALA A 136 0.20 9.63 20.72
N ASN A 137 -0.33 9.10 19.63
CA ASN A 137 -1.76 8.96 19.38
C ASN A 137 -2.00 7.70 18.54
N PRO A 138 -2.66 6.65 19.06
CA PRO A 138 -2.90 5.43 18.33
C PRO A 138 -3.91 5.59 17.17
N VAL A 139 -4.62 6.72 17.10
CA VAL A 139 -5.60 7.02 16.05
C VAL A 139 -5.07 8.10 15.12
N ASN A 140 -5.04 7.80 13.84
CA ASN A 140 -4.74 8.75 12.78
C ASN A 140 -6.02 9.53 12.41
N GLU A 141 -6.27 10.63 13.09
CA GLU A 141 -7.48 11.43 12.91
C GLU A 141 -7.57 12.06 11.50
N GLU A 142 -6.44 12.46 10.94
CA GLU A 142 -6.40 12.97 9.56
C GLU A 142 -6.73 11.87 8.54
N GLY A 143 -6.35 10.62 8.83
CA GLY A 143 -6.75 9.47 8.04
C GLY A 143 -8.25 9.23 8.02
N LEU A 144 -8.93 9.39 9.15
CA LEU A 144 -10.39 9.23 9.25
C LEU A 144 -11.15 10.17 8.29
N LYS A 145 -10.63 11.35 8.00
CA LYS A 145 -11.25 12.31 7.06
C LYS A 145 -11.36 11.77 5.64
N LEU A 146 -10.61 10.74 5.28
CA LEU A 146 -10.73 10.09 3.98
C LEU A 146 -12.11 9.46 3.77
N GLN A 147 -12.77 8.99 4.84
CA GLN A 147 -14.12 8.43 4.76
C GLN A 147 -15.13 9.46 4.28
N GLU A 148 -14.93 10.74 4.62
CA GLU A 148 -15.81 11.81 4.18
C GLU A 148 -15.44 12.32 2.78
N LYS A 149 -14.13 12.31 2.45
CA LYS A 149 -13.62 12.80 1.17
C LYS A 149 -14.00 11.89 0.01
N PHE A 150 -13.92 10.58 0.21
CA PHE A 150 -14.11 9.56 -0.84
C PHE A 150 -15.40 8.75 -0.61
N THR A 151 -16.55 9.36 -0.90
CA THR A 151 -17.86 8.69 -0.83
C THR A 151 -18.44 8.46 -2.22
N TYR A 152 -19.28 7.43 -2.37
CA TYR A 152 -20.02 7.20 -3.60
C TYR A 152 -20.83 8.42 -4.02
N LYS A 153 -21.46 9.11 -3.06
CA LYS A 153 -22.22 10.32 -3.33
C LYS A 153 -21.35 11.38 -4.00
N LYS A 154 -20.20 11.71 -3.41
CA LYS A 154 -19.29 12.72 -3.99
C LYS A 154 -18.72 12.31 -5.35
N MET A 155 -18.54 11.01 -5.58
CA MET A 155 -18.13 10.52 -6.89
C MET A 155 -19.24 10.76 -7.93
N VAL A 156 -20.48 10.40 -7.61
CA VAL A 156 -21.62 10.61 -8.50
C VAL A 156 -21.86 12.10 -8.75
N ASP A 157 -21.83 12.93 -7.70
CA ASP A 157 -21.97 14.40 -7.83
C ASP A 157 -20.93 14.97 -8.81
N LYS A 158 -19.65 14.55 -8.71
CA LYS A 158 -18.61 14.97 -9.66
C LYS A 158 -18.86 14.54 -11.09
N ILE A 159 -19.39 13.34 -11.30
CA ILE A 159 -19.74 12.84 -12.65
C ILE A 159 -20.86 13.71 -13.23
N LEU A 160 -21.91 13.98 -12.44
CA LEU A 160 -23.02 14.84 -12.85
C LEU A 160 -22.55 16.26 -13.19
N ASP A 161 -21.70 16.84 -12.34
CA ASP A 161 -21.12 18.17 -12.57
C ASP A 161 -20.32 18.26 -13.89
N VAL A 162 -19.70 17.17 -14.32
CA VAL A 162 -18.99 17.13 -15.61
C VAL A 162 -19.99 17.04 -16.76
N ILE A 163 -21.02 16.21 -16.63
CA ILE A 163 -22.06 16.05 -17.66
C ILE A 163 -22.83 17.35 -17.89
N GLU A 164 -23.17 18.08 -16.82
CA GLU A 164 -23.90 19.35 -16.90
C GLU A 164 -23.10 20.48 -17.55
N LYS A 165 -21.78 20.35 -17.65
CA LYS A 165 -20.89 21.34 -18.29
C LYS A 165 -20.57 21.04 -19.75
N LEU A 166 -21.02 19.91 -20.26
CA LEU A 166 -20.90 19.50 -21.68
C LEU A 166 -22.08 20.02 -22.50
#